data_ef0f4f202bbe33e1d59752ed9aed3bde
#
_entry.id   ef0f4f202bbe33e1d59752ed9aed3bde
#
_cell.length_a   1.000
_cell.length_b   1.000
_cell.length_c   1.000
_cell.angle_alpha   90.00
_cell.angle_beta   90.00
_cell.angle_gamma   90.00
#
_symmetry.space_group_name_H-M   'P 1'
#
loop_
_entity.id
_entity.type
_entity.pdbx_description
1 polymer ?
#
loop_
_entity_poly.entity_id
_entity_poly.type
_entity_poly.pdbx_seq_one_letter_code
_entity_poly.pdbx_strand_id
1 'polypeptide(L)'
;MQRKEEKKTNLFSLEGKNAVVTGCATGIGQGLAVGLAKAGAKILAFDIADLSETKQKVEEVGGECQLYHVDLSNSAMIDEIWHLAVEENQHIDILFNNAGMQHRESVLTYPEDVFDRVIAVNLKSAFLMAQKAANHFKERGCRGKIINTASLFSTFGGVDVSGYTCSKGGMLSLTRALSNELAPYGICVNALAPGYILTELTRAVYNNPEKSRPINERIPMGRWGNPDDFEGIAVFLASQASDYITGAMIPVDGGYTAR
;
A
#
# COMPACT_ATOMS: atom_id res chain seq x y z
N MET A 1 31.76 37.83 -5.09
CA MET A 1 31.37 36.43 -5.41
C MET A 1 30.38 35.98 -4.36
N GLN A 2 29.08 36.07 -4.65
CA GLN A 2 28.02 35.51 -3.78
C GLN A 2 28.06 34.00 -3.95
N ARG A 3 28.34 33.24 -2.89
CA ARG A 3 28.11 31.78 -2.85
C ARG A 3 26.61 31.55 -3.06
N LYS A 4 26.24 30.95 -4.19
CA LYS A 4 24.90 30.35 -4.32
C LYS A 4 24.78 29.33 -3.18
N GLU A 5 23.87 29.55 -2.24
CA GLU A 5 23.44 28.53 -1.30
C GLU A 5 22.85 27.38 -2.15
N GLU A 6 23.57 26.26 -2.22
CA GLU A 6 23.01 25.02 -2.73
C GLU A 6 21.86 24.65 -1.78
N LYS A 7 20.61 24.74 -2.29
CA LYS A 7 19.46 24.21 -1.59
C LYS A 7 19.76 22.75 -1.26
N LYS A 8 19.97 22.41 0.00
CA LYS A 8 20.06 21.01 0.44
C LYS A 8 18.80 20.29 -0.02
N THR A 9 18.93 19.43 -1.01
CA THR A 9 17.80 18.63 -1.52
C THR A 9 17.37 17.67 -0.42
N ASN A 10 16.14 17.84 0.09
CA ASN A 10 15.55 16.87 1.02
C ASN A 10 15.16 15.61 0.23
N LEU A 11 15.92 14.53 0.38
CA LEU A 11 15.69 13.27 -0.30
C LEU A 11 14.33 12.64 0.01
N PHE A 12 13.70 13.03 1.12
CA PHE A 12 12.40 12.52 1.56
C PHE A 12 11.23 13.43 1.14
N SER A 13 11.48 14.57 0.49
CA SER A 13 10.41 15.46 0.04
C SER A 13 9.60 14.82 -1.07
N LEU A 14 8.29 14.95 -0.95
CA LEU A 14 7.29 14.56 -1.96
C LEU A 14 6.55 15.78 -2.53
N GLU A 15 7.08 16.99 -2.33
CA GLU A 15 6.50 18.21 -2.90
C GLU A 15 6.30 18.10 -4.41
N GLY A 16 5.10 18.44 -4.88
CA GLY A 16 4.72 18.37 -6.28
C GLY A 16 4.51 16.95 -6.81
N LYS A 17 4.39 15.94 -5.93
CA LYS A 17 4.07 14.56 -6.28
C LYS A 17 2.60 14.24 -6.05
N ASN A 18 2.00 13.51 -6.98
CA ASN A 18 0.66 12.95 -6.85
C ASN A 18 0.76 11.46 -6.51
N ALA A 19 0.18 11.07 -5.38
CA ALA A 19 0.22 9.71 -4.87
C ALA A 19 -1.20 9.10 -4.84
N VAL A 20 -1.41 8.05 -5.62
CA VAL A 20 -2.59 7.19 -5.50
C VAL A 20 -2.40 6.24 -4.34
N VAL A 21 -3.37 6.20 -3.42
CA VAL A 21 -3.42 5.23 -2.31
C VAL A 21 -4.74 4.50 -2.38
N THR A 22 -4.70 3.18 -2.59
CA THR A 22 -5.91 2.34 -2.63
C THR A 22 -6.23 1.75 -1.25
N GLY A 23 -7.52 1.60 -0.93
CA GLY A 23 -7.95 1.06 0.36
C GLY A 23 -7.55 1.96 1.53
N CYS A 24 -7.76 3.25 1.39
CA CYS A 24 -7.29 4.25 2.36
C CYS A 24 -8.40 4.92 3.18
N ALA A 25 -9.63 4.40 3.16
CA ALA A 25 -10.68 4.90 4.02
C ALA A 25 -10.36 4.73 5.52
N THR A 26 -9.62 3.67 5.87
CA THR A 26 -9.24 3.37 7.25
C THR A 26 -7.88 2.66 7.35
N GLY A 27 -7.42 2.42 8.56
CA GLY A 27 -6.31 1.52 8.86
C GLY A 27 -4.99 1.93 8.22
N ILE A 28 -4.22 0.94 7.72
CA ILE A 28 -2.89 1.17 7.16
C ILE A 28 -2.96 2.16 5.99
N GLY A 29 -3.93 2.02 5.08
CA GLY A 29 -4.05 2.91 3.93
C GLY A 29 -4.27 4.37 4.32
N GLN A 30 -5.03 4.63 5.38
CA GLN A 30 -5.21 5.97 5.94
C GLN A 30 -3.88 6.51 6.50
N GLY A 31 -3.15 5.69 7.28
CA GLY A 31 -1.82 6.08 7.78
C GLY A 31 -0.82 6.37 6.65
N LEU A 32 -0.81 5.55 5.59
CA LEU A 32 0.00 5.79 4.40
C LEU A 32 -0.33 7.15 3.78
N ALA A 33 -1.62 7.45 3.57
CA ALA A 33 -2.08 8.71 2.98
C ALA A 33 -1.64 9.92 3.81
N VAL A 34 -1.83 9.88 5.13
CA VAL A 34 -1.41 10.96 6.04
C VAL A 34 0.11 11.14 6.03
N GLY A 35 0.88 10.05 6.09
CA GLY A 35 2.35 10.13 6.06
C GLY A 35 2.88 10.75 4.76
N LEU A 36 2.34 10.37 3.62
CA LEU A 36 2.71 10.93 2.32
C LEU A 36 2.33 12.42 2.21
N ALA A 37 1.17 12.81 2.74
CA ALA A 37 0.74 14.20 2.79
C ALA A 37 1.65 15.08 3.66
N LYS A 38 2.08 14.60 4.84
CA LYS A 38 3.07 15.28 5.70
C LYS A 38 4.40 15.54 4.97
N ALA A 39 4.74 14.70 3.99
CA ALA A 39 5.95 14.86 3.17
C ALA A 39 5.74 15.77 1.93
N GLY A 40 4.53 16.27 1.70
CA GLY A 40 4.19 17.21 0.64
C GLY A 40 3.52 16.60 -0.60
N ALA A 41 3.14 15.31 -0.57
CA ALA A 41 2.39 14.72 -1.69
C ALA A 41 0.91 15.13 -1.65
N LYS A 42 0.33 15.38 -2.83
CA LYS A 42 -1.12 15.38 -3.01
C LYS A 42 -1.63 13.94 -3.03
N ILE A 43 -2.67 13.66 -2.26
CA ILE A 43 -3.24 12.32 -2.13
C ILE A 43 -4.44 12.14 -3.06
N LEU A 44 -4.40 11.10 -3.88
CA LEU A 44 -5.52 10.62 -4.67
C LEU A 44 -6.04 9.36 -3.97
N ALA A 45 -7.06 9.51 -3.17
CA ALA A 45 -7.58 8.49 -2.28
C ALA A 45 -8.61 7.62 -3.01
N PHE A 46 -8.32 6.32 -3.17
CA PHE A 46 -9.18 5.36 -3.87
C PHE A 46 -9.75 4.36 -2.87
N ASP A 47 -11.06 4.28 -2.71
CA ASP A 47 -11.74 3.29 -1.86
C ASP A 47 -13.18 3.06 -2.31
N ILE A 48 -13.78 1.95 -1.87
CA ILE A 48 -15.20 1.66 -1.98
C ILE A 48 -16.01 2.25 -0.80
N ALA A 49 -15.34 2.53 0.32
CA ALA A 49 -15.94 3.10 1.52
C ALA A 49 -15.87 4.64 1.51
N ASP A 50 -16.51 5.26 2.51
CA ASP A 50 -16.43 6.70 2.71
C ASP A 50 -15.00 7.14 3.07
N LEU A 51 -14.50 8.12 2.33
CA LEU A 51 -13.15 8.67 2.44
C LEU A 51 -13.07 10.00 3.20
N SER A 52 -14.19 10.48 3.74
CA SER A 52 -14.30 11.81 4.38
C SER A 52 -13.33 11.96 5.56
N GLU A 53 -13.19 10.94 6.39
CA GLU A 53 -12.26 10.95 7.53
C GLU A 53 -10.80 11.03 7.07
N THR A 54 -10.45 10.30 6.02
CA THR A 54 -9.08 10.33 5.46
C THR A 54 -8.78 11.71 4.88
N LYS A 55 -9.72 12.30 4.15
CA LYS A 55 -9.59 13.66 3.65
C LYS A 55 -9.35 14.64 4.78
N GLN A 56 -10.17 14.61 5.83
CA GLN A 56 -10.01 15.46 6.99
C GLN A 56 -8.61 15.34 7.61
N LYS A 57 -8.14 14.12 7.87
CA LYS A 57 -6.81 13.87 8.46
C LYS A 57 -5.66 14.38 7.57
N VAL A 58 -5.78 14.26 6.25
CA VAL A 58 -4.80 14.79 5.30
C VAL A 58 -4.81 16.32 5.33
N GLU A 59 -5.99 16.96 5.37
CA GLU A 59 -6.13 18.42 5.46
C GLU A 59 -5.63 18.97 6.81
N GLU A 60 -5.84 18.26 7.92
CA GLU A 60 -5.33 18.62 9.24
C GLU A 60 -3.80 18.71 9.31
N VAL A 61 -3.08 17.97 8.45
CA VAL A 61 -1.63 18.05 8.34
C VAL A 61 -1.15 19.01 7.24
N GLY A 62 -2.07 19.80 6.66
CA GLY A 62 -1.78 20.77 5.62
C GLY A 62 -1.65 20.19 4.21
N GLY A 63 -2.05 18.94 3.99
CA GLY A 63 -2.00 18.27 2.70
C GLY A 63 -3.25 18.47 1.85
N GLU A 64 -3.18 18.04 0.59
CA GLU A 64 -4.31 18.01 -0.34
C GLU A 64 -4.79 16.57 -0.55
N CYS A 65 -6.12 16.35 -0.53
CA CYS A 65 -6.73 15.04 -0.75
C CYS A 65 -7.89 15.11 -1.71
N GLN A 66 -7.84 14.34 -2.79
CA GLN A 66 -8.92 14.16 -3.74
C GLN A 66 -9.48 12.75 -3.61
N LEU A 67 -10.82 12.65 -3.59
CA LEU A 67 -11.52 11.39 -3.29
C LEU A 67 -12.05 10.73 -4.55
N TYR A 68 -11.82 9.43 -4.68
CA TYR A 68 -12.29 8.61 -5.80
C TYR A 68 -12.96 7.35 -5.26
N HIS A 69 -14.28 7.24 -5.48
CA HIS A 69 -15.04 6.06 -5.09
C HIS A 69 -14.92 4.97 -6.15
N VAL A 70 -14.37 3.81 -5.79
CA VAL A 70 -14.11 2.70 -6.73
C VAL A 70 -14.16 1.33 -6.07
N ASP A 71 -14.88 0.39 -6.69
CA ASP A 71 -14.77 -1.04 -6.37
C ASP A 71 -13.65 -1.66 -7.21
N LEU A 72 -12.53 -1.94 -6.55
CA LEU A 72 -11.34 -2.52 -7.20
C LEU A 72 -11.50 -4.00 -7.59
N SER A 73 -12.60 -4.66 -7.22
CA SER A 73 -12.93 -5.98 -7.77
C SER A 73 -13.43 -5.88 -9.22
N ASN A 74 -13.88 -4.69 -9.65
CA ASN A 74 -14.39 -4.41 -10.98
C ASN A 74 -13.31 -3.79 -11.88
N SER A 75 -12.83 -4.57 -12.86
CA SER A 75 -11.75 -4.13 -13.76
C SER A 75 -12.13 -2.92 -14.62
N ALA A 76 -13.41 -2.78 -15.01
CA ALA A 76 -13.87 -1.63 -15.79
C ALA A 76 -13.82 -0.34 -14.96
N MET A 77 -14.24 -0.39 -13.69
CA MET A 77 -14.14 0.76 -12.78
C MET A 77 -12.69 1.17 -12.54
N ILE A 78 -11.75 0.22 -12.47
CA ILE A 78 -10.31 0.53 -12.37
C ILE A 78 -9.85 1.35 -13.58
N ASP A 79 -10.30 0.97 -14.77
CA ASP A 79 -9.96 1.68 -16.01
C ASP A 79 -10.48 3.11 -16.01
N GLU A 80 -11.76 3.27 -15.74
CA GLU A 80 -12.44 4.56 -15.71
C GLU A 80 -11.82 5.50 -14.66
N ILE A 81 -11.64 5.01 -13.43
CA ILE A 81 -11.16 5.86 -12.33
C ILE A 81 -9.70 6.29 -12.52
N TRP A 82 -8.86 5.41 -13.10
CA TRP A 82 -7.47 5.76 -13.42
C TRP A 82 -7.41 6.90 -14.44
N HIS A 83 -8.20 6.79 -15.53
CA HIS A 83 -8.25 7.84 -16.55
C HIS A 83 -8.74 9.16 -15.99
N LEU A 84 -9.80 9.13 -15.18
CA LEU A 84 -10.33 10.33 -14.50
C LEU A 84 -9.27 10.97 -13.61
N ALA A 85 -8.58 10.18 -12.78
CA ALA A 85 -7.55 10.69 -11.88
C ALA A 85 -6.37 11.33 -12.64
N VAL A 86 -5.97 10.76 -13.78
CA VAL A 86 -4.93 11.34 -14.63
C VAL A 86 -5.40 12.62 -15.30
N GLU A 87 -6.64 12.66 -15.81
CA GLU A 87 -7.22 13.84 -16.45
C GLU A 87 -7.31 15.04 -15.49
N GLU A 88 -7.79 14.80 -14.27
CA GLU A 88 -7.97 15.85 -13.26
C GLU A 88 -6.66 16.34 -12.63
N ASN A 89 -5.63 15.49 -12.57
CA ASN A 89 -4.37 15.80 -11.87
C ASN A 89 -3.15 15.92 -12.79
N GLN A 90 -3.31 15.73 -14.10
CA GLN A 90 -2.27 15.80 -15.14
C GLN A 90 -1.22 14.71 -15.02
N HIS A 91 -0.82 14.30 -13.83
CA HIS A 91 0.16 13.26 -13.61
C HIS A 91 -0.06 12.51 -12.29
N ILE A 92 0.47 11.29 -12.27
CA ILE A 92 0.62 10.44 -11.07
C ILE A 92 2.10 10.04 -11.01
N ASP A 93 2.70 10.02 -9.84
CA ASP A 93 4.12 9.68 -9.63
C ASP A 93 4.30 8.45 -8.73
N ILE A 94 3.32 8.19 -7.87
CA ILE A 94 3.39 7.19 -6.82
C ILE A 94 2.09 6.39 -6.79
N LEU A 95 2.19 5.06 -6.69
CA LEU A 95 1.06 4.16 -6.48
C LEU A 95 1.30 3.30 -5.25
N PHE A 96 0.39 3.37 -4.28
CA PHE A 96 0.28 2.42 -3.18
C PHE A 96 -0.91 1.48 -3.42
N ASN A 97 -0.62 0.24 -3.79
CA ASN A 97 -1.58 -0.86 -3.83
C ASN A 97 -1.76 -1.43 -2.43
N ASN A 98 -2.67 -0.80 -1.66
CA ASN A 98 -2.92 -1.20 -0.28
C ASN A 98 -4.29 -1.86 -0.09
N ALA A 99 -5.26 -1.63 -0.96
CA ALA A 99 -6.58 -2.23 -0.87
C ALA A 99 -6.51 -3.76 -0.67
N GLY A 100 -7.32 -4.25 0.23
CA GLY A 100 -7.35 -5.67 0.52
C GLY A 100 -8.48 -6.06 1.46
N MET A 101 -8.90 -7.31 1.33
CA MET A 101 -9.88 -7.95 2.18
C MET A 101 -9.36 -9.29 2.69
N GLN A 102 -9.94 -9.77 3.77
CA GLN A 102 -9.66 -11.08 4.35
C GLN A 102 -10.96 -11.79 4.65
N HIS A 103 -11.00 -13.08 4.36
CA HIS A 103 -12.03 -13.99 4.83
C HIS A 103 -11.37 -15.11 5.62
N ARG A 104 -11.99 -15.49 6.74
CA ARG A 104 -11.51 -16.55 7.63
C ARG A 104 -12.48 -17.70 7.63
N GLU A 105 -12.07 -18.81 7.04
CA GLU A 105 -12.83 -20.05 7.01
C GLU A 105 -11.91 -21.24 6.76
N SER A 106 -12.30 -22.43 7.26
CA SER A 106 -11.61 -23.67 6.99
C SER A 106 -11.55 -23.93 5.49
N VAL A 107 -10.42 -24.44 4.99
CA VAL A 107 -10.29 -24.84 3.58
C VAL A 107 -11.33 -25.88 3.17
N LEU A 108 -11.86 -26.65 4.10
CA LEU A 108 -12.87 -27.69 3.85
C LEU A 108 -14.25 -27.12 3.45
N THR A 109 -14.52 -25.87 3.82
CA THR A 109 -15.82 -25.19 3.60
C THR A 109 -15.66 -23.83 2.90
N TYR A 110 -14.42 -23.44 2.54
CA TYR A 110 -14.12 -22.12 1.96
C TYR A 110 -14.87 -21.91 0.64
N PRO A 111 -15.76 -20.91 0.52
CA PRO A 111 -16.56 -20.71 -0.70
C PRO A 111 -15.68 -20.24 -1.86
N GLU A 112 -15.93 -20.78 -3.05
CA GLU A 112 -15.18 -20.45 -4.27
C GLU A 112 -15.32 -18.97 -4.66
N ASP A 113 -16.54 -18.44 -4.63
CA ASP A 113 -16.83 -17.03 -4.96
C ASP A 113 -16.13 -16.04 -4.01
N VAL A 114 -15.99 -16.41 -2.73
CA VAL A 114 -15.24 -15.63 -1.75
C VAL A 114 -13.75 -15.70 -2.04
N PHE A 115 -13.22 -16.88 -2.42
CA PHE A 115 -11.83 -17.01 -2.84
C PHE A 115 -11.53 -16.12 -4.04
N ASP A 116 -12.36 -16.18 -5.07
CA ASP A 116 -12.24 -15.37 -6.29
C ASP A 116 -12.28 -13.88 -5.97
N ARG A 117 -13.17 -13.46 -5.08
CA ARG A 117 -13.26 -12.06 -4.63
C ARG A 117 -12.00 -11.60 -3.90
N VAL A 118 -11.44 -12.44 -3.02
CA VAL A 118 -10.18 -12.13 -2.33
C VAL A 118 -9.04 -11.96 -3.35
N ILE A 119 -8.94 -12.85 -4.34
CA ILE A 119 -7.92 -12.74 -5.40
C ILE A 119 -8.17 -11.50 -6.27
N ALA A 120 -9.42 -11.21 -6.63
CA ALA A 120 -9.77 -10.04 -7.43
C ALA A 120 -9.37 -8.75 -6.75
N VAL A 121 -9.71 -8.58 -5.46
CA VAL A 121 -9.42 -7.36 -4.69
C VAL A 121 -7.94 -7.26 -4.32
N ASN A 122 -7.33 -8.34 -3.80
CA ASN A 122 -5.99 -8.24 -3.20
C ASN A 122 -4.85 -8.34 -4.21
N LEU A 123 -5.04 -9.03 -5.33
CA LEU A 123 -3.96 -9.35 -6.28
C LEU A 123 -4.23 -8.81 -7.68
N LYS A 124 -5.38 -9.18 -8.28
CA LYS A 124 -5.70 -8.76 -9.65
C LYS A 124 -5.81 -7.25 -9.77
N SER A 125 -6.47 -6.60 -8.83
CA SER A 125 -6.58 -5.14 -8.82
C SER A 125 -5.21 -4.44 -8.78
N ALA A 126 -4.32 -4.94 -7.91
CA ALA A 126 -2.97 -4.40 -7.78
C ALA A 126 -2.15 -4.58 -9.07
N PHE A 127 -2.30 -5.71 -9.77
CA PHE A 127 -1.70 -5.93 -11.10
C PHE A 127 -2.22 -4.89 -12.10
N LEU A 128 -3.55 -4.71 -12.20
CA LEU A 128 -4.15 -3.77 -13.14
C LEU A 128 -3.75 -2.32 -12.84
N MET A 129 -3.78 -1.91 -11.58
CA MET A 129 -3.32 -0.58 -11.15
C MET A 129 -1.84 -0.37 -11.45
N ALA A 130 -0.99 -1.37 -11.16
CA ALA A 130 0.45 -1.29 -11.46
C ALA A 130 0.71 -1.21 -12.96
N GLN A 131 -0.05 -1.93 -13.80
CA GLN A 131 0.06 -1.85 -15.25
C GLN A 131 -0.27 -0.45 -15.77
N LYS A 132 -1.35 0.16 -15.26
CA LYS A 132 -1.72 1.54 -15.63
C LYS A 132 -0.67 2.55 -15.17
N ALA A 133 -0.18 2.43 -13.95
CA ALA A 133 0.87 3.29 -13.43
C ALA A 133 2.16 3.17 -14.25
N ALA A 134 2.59 1.95 -14.57
CA ALA A 134 3.79 1.69 -15.34
C ALA A 134 3.71 2.29 -16.76
N ASN A 135 2.58 2.11 -17.45
CA ASN A 135 2.37 2.72 -18.78
C ASN A 135 2.41 4.25 -18.68
N HIS A 136 1.69 4.83 -17.70
CA HIS A 136 1.68 6.28 -17.48
C HIS A 136 3.09 6.85 -17.19
N PHE A 137 3.88 6.20 -16.34
CA PHE A 137 5.26 6.62 -16.04
C PHE A 137 6.16 6.53 -17.28
N LYS A 138 6.03 5.42 -18.03
CA LYS A 138 6.79 5.20 -19.26
C LYS A 138 6.46 6.23 -20.34
N GLU A 139 5.18 6.51 -20.59
CA GLU A 139 4.73 7.49 -21.58
C GLU A 139 5.20 8.91 -21.24
N ARG A 140 5.26 9.26 -19.96
CA ARG A 140 5.81 10.53 -19.49
C ARG A 140 7.34 10.59 -19.51
N GLY A 141 8.03 9.47 -19.70
CA GLY A 141 9.49 9.39 -19.60
C GLY A 141 10.02 9.73 -18.20
N CYS A 142 9.24 9.47 -17.16
CA CYS A 142 9.59 9.81 -15.78
C CYS A 142 9.79 8.58 -14.92
N ARG A 143 10.52 8.76 -13.80
CA ARG A 143 10.63 7.74 -12.76
C ARG A 143 9.29 7.59 -12.04
N GLY A 144 9.01 6.38 -11.55
CA GLY A 144 7.80 6.10 -10.79
C GLY A 144 8.07 5.19 -9.59
N LYS A 145 7.16 5.22 -8.63
CA LYS A 145 7.20 4.36 -7.43
C LYS A 145 5.90 3.57 -7.32
N ILE A 146 6.01 2.25 -7.27
CA ILE A 146 4.89 1.34 -7.02
C ILE A 146 5.18 0.59 -5.73
N ILE A 147 4.32 0.72 -4.75
CA ILE A 147 4.46 0.08 -3.46
C ILE A 147 3.23 -0.82 -3.21
N ASN A 148 3.46 -2.10 -3.06
CA ASN A 148 2.42 -3.09 -2.83
C ASN A 148 2.32 -3.43 -1.35
N THR A 149 1.11 -3.63 -0.83
CA THR A 149 0.92 -4.15 0.53
C THR A 149 0.83 -5.66 0.50
N ALA A 150 1.95 -6.30 0.77
CA ALA A 150 2.09 -7.73 1.01
C ALA A 150 1.59 -8.10 2.44
N SER A 151 2.16 -9.09 3.08
CA SER A 151 1.86 -9.52 4.45
C SER A 151 2.97 -10.41 4.98
N LEU A 152 3.00 -10.66 6.27
CA LEU A 152 3.72 -11.80 6.84
C LEU A 152 3.33 -13.11 6.14
N PHE A 153 2.05 -13.28 5.82
CA PHE A 153 1.54 -14.43 5.09
C PHE A 153 2.00 -14.55 3.63
N SER A 154 2.84 -13.62 3.16
CA SER A 154 3.53 -13.78 1.88
C SER A 154 4.67 -14.81 1.94
N THR A 155 5.17 -15.12 3.14
CA THR A 155 6.32 -16.03 3.36
C THR A 155 5.97 -17.28 4.15
N PHE A 156 4.88 -17.27 4.89
CA PHE A 156 4.39 -18.45 5.62
C PHE A 156 2.86 -18.53 5.61
N GLY A 157 2.31 -19.70 5.88
CA GLY A 157 0.86 -19.94 5.88
C GLY A 157 0.17 -19.46 7.14
N GLY A 158 -1.12 -19.19 7.02
CA GLY A 158 -2.01 -18.94 8.14
C GLY A 158 -3.14 -19.96 8.18
N VAL A 159 -3.70 -20.19 9.36
CA VAL A 159 -4.87 -21.06 9.54
C VAL A 159 -6.14 -20.29 9.20
N ASP A 160 -7.05 -20.93 8.48
CA ASP A 160 -8.36 -20.38 8.05
C ASP A 160 -8.26 -19.11 7.19
N VAL A 161 -7.17 -18.90 6.48
CA VAL A 161 -6.94 -17.71 5.63
C VAL A 161 -6.31 -18.06 4.29
N SER A 162 -6.69 -19.21 3.71
CA SER A 162 -6.09 -19.74 2.48
C SER A 162 -6.14 -18.74 1.31
N GLY A 163 -7.29 -18.16 1.01
CA GLY A 163 -7.43 -17.16 -0.07
C GLY A 163 -6.56 -15.93 0.16
N TYR A 164 -6.54 -15.41 1.39
CA TYR A 164 -5.69 -14.27 1.76
C TYR A 164 -4.20 -14.62 1.61
N THR A 165 -3.77 -15.76 2.14
CA THR A 165 -2.38 -16.23 2.04
C THR A 165 -1.94 -16.38 0.58
N CYS A 166 -2.77 -17.00 -0.27
CA CYS A 166 -2.54 -17.10 -1.71
C CYS A 166 -2.37 -15.72 -2.35
N SER A 167 -3.27 -14.79 -2.06
CA SER A 167 -3.23 -13.43 -2.62
C SER A 167 -1.95 -12.68 -2.21
N LYS A 168 -1.53 -12.80 -0.94
CA LYS A 168 -0.35 -12.10 -0.42
C LYS A 168 0.97 -12.77 -0.84
N GLY A 169 1.00 -14.09 -1.01
CA GLY A 169 2.10 -14.82 -1.67
C GLY A 169 2.25 -14.40 -3.14
N GLY A 170 1.13 -14.32 -3.86
CA GLY A 170 1.07 -13.80 -5.22
C GLY A 170 1.55 -12.35 -5.32
N MET A 171 1.22 -11.50 -4.34
CA MET A 171 1.66 -10.10 -4.29
C MET A 171 3.18 -9.96 -4.18
N LEU A 172 3.84 -10.81 -3.39
CA LEU A 172 5.31 -10.82 -3.31
C LEU A 172 5.93 -11.21 -4.64
N SER A 173 5.42 -12.28 -5.28
CA SER A 173 5.89 -12.72 -6.59
C SER A 173 5.64 -11.67 -7.68
N LEU A 174 4.48 -11.04 -7.68
CA LEU A 174 4.13 -9.93 -8.57
C LEU A 174 5.10 -8.74 -8.39
N THR A 175 5.42 -8.36 -7.15
CA THR A 175 6.36 -7.28 -6.85
C THR A 175 7.73 -7.55 -7.48
N ARG A 176 8.25 -8.78 -7.37
CA ARG A 176 9.53 -9.18 -7.96
C ARG A 176 9.49 -9.20 -9.49
N ALA A 177 8.42 -9.73 -10.08
CA ALA A 177 8.25 -9.74 -11.53
C ALA A 177 8.24 -8.31 -12.09
N LEU A 178 7.38 -7.44 -11.55
CA LEU A 178 7.27 -6.05 -11.98
C LEU A 178 8.58 -5.28 -11.75
N SER A 179 9.31 -5.53 -10.67
CA SER A 179 10.60 -4.86 -10.43
C SER A 179 11.61 -5.17 -11.53
N ASN A 180 11.69 -6.43 -11.97
CA ASN A 180 12.60 -6.83 -13.04
C ASN A 180 12.23 -6.23 -14.40
N GLU A 181 10.93 -6.18 -14.71
CA GLU A 181 10.44 -5.66 -15.98
C GLU A 181 10.52 -4.12 -16.07
N LEU A 182 10.28 -3.43 -14.95
CA LEU A 182 10.08 -1.98 -14.94
C LEU A 182 11.33 -1.19 -14.54
N ALA A 183 12.34 -1.82 -13.93
CA ALA A 183 13.58 -1.16 -13.54
C ALA A 183 14.30 -0.46 -14.71
N PRO A 184 14.35 -0.99 -15.96
CA PRO A 184 14.95 -0.29 -17.10
C PRO A 184 14.28 1.05 -17.44
N TYR A 185 13.03 1.25 -17.02
CA TYR A 185 12.30 2.52 -17.18
C TYR A 185 12.44 3.46 -15.99
N GLY A 186 13.28 3.12 -14.99
CA GLY A 186 13.45 3.92 -13.77
C GLY A 186 12.29 3.82 -12.80
N ILE A 187 11.46 2.77 -12.90
CA ILE A 187 10.32 2.52 -12.01
C ILE A 187 10.75 1.52 -10.94
N CYS A 188 10.64 1.92 -9.67
CA CYS A 188 10.92 1.05 -8.53
C CYS A 188 9.62 0.40 -8.04
N VAL A 189 9.63 -0.92 -7.87
CA VAL A 189 8.49 -1.69 -7.36
C VAL A 189 8.91 -2.44 -6.10
N ASN A 190 8.28 -2.12 -4.96
CA ASN A 190 8.60 -2.73 -3.67
C ASN A 190 7.32 -3.15 -2.94
N ALA A 191 7.46 -3.91 -1.87
CA ALA A 191 6.34 -4.32 -1.03
C ALA A 191 6.58 -3.99 0.45
N LEU A 192 5.51 -3.58 1.14
CA LEU A 192 5.44 -3.57 2.60
C LEU A 192 4.82 -4.88 3.07
N ALA A 193 5.38 -5.48 4.11
CA ALA A 193 4.82 -6.65 4.77
C ALA A 193 4.39 -6.30 6.20
N PRO A 194 3.14 -5.86 6.39
CA PRO A 194 2.62 -5.59 7.71
C PRO A 194 2.62 -6.84 8.59
N GLY A 195 2.96 -6.64 9.88
CA GLY A 195 2.71 -7.58 10.92
C GLY A 195 1.28 -7.52 11.46
N TYR A 196 1.13 -7.73 12.75
CA TYR A 196 -0.14 -7.53 13.42
C TYR A 196 -0.35 -6.06 13.77
N ILE A 197 -1.27 -5.41 13.06
CA ILE A 197 -1.56 -3.98 13.14
C ILE A 197 -2.99 -3.80 13.64
N LEU A 198 -3.21 -2.84 14.53
CA LEU A 198 -4.53 -2.48 15.05
C LEU A 198 -5.33 -1.76 13.96
N THR A 199 -6.24 -2.50 13.34
CA THR A 199 -7.19 -2.03 12.31
C THR A 199 -8.52 -2.72 12.50
N GLU A 200 -9.56 -2.28 11.79
CA GLU A 200 -10.86 -2.97 11.80
C GLU A 200 -10.72 -4.45 11.38
N LEU A 201 -9.87 -4.74 10.40
CA LEU A 201 -9.61 -6.09 9.90
C LEU A 201 -9.10 -7.05 10.98
N THR A 202 -8.35 -6.56 11.94
CA THR A 202 -7.67 -7.35 12.97
C THR A 202 -8.29 -7.22 14.35
N ARG A 203 -9.25 -6.31 14.56
CA ARG A 203 -9.86 -5.99 15.85
C ARG A 203 -10.45 -7.22 16.56
N ALA A 204 -11.12 -8.10 15.81
CA ALA A 204 -11.70 -9.32 16.38
C ALA A 204 -10.64 -10.29 16.94
N VAL A 205 -9.44 -10.33 16.32
CA VAL A 205 -8.33 -11.15 16.82
C VAL A 205 -7.68 -10.49 18.03
N TYR A 206 -7.48 -9.18 17.98
CA TYR A 206 -6.89 -8.40 19.06
C TYR A 206 -7.72 -8.49 20.36
N ASN A 207 -9.04 -8.35 20.23
CA ASN A 207 -9.98 -8.39 21.37
C ASN A 207 -10.21 -9.80 21.93
N ASN A 208 -9.69 -10.84 21.29
CA ASN A 208 -9.78 -12.22 21.78
C ASN A 208 -8.47 -12.61 22.49
N PRO A 209 -8.44 -12.72 23.85
CA PRO A 209 -7.22 -13.02 24.60
C PRO A 209 -6.54 -14.35 24.22
N GLU A 210 -7.33 -15.38 23.88
CA GLU A 210 -6.79 -16.68 23.48
C GLU A 210 -6.02 -16.60 22.15
N LYS A 211 -6.46 -15.72 21.22
CA LYS A 211 -5.83 -15.50 19.91
C LYS A 211 -4.71 -14.47 19.98
N SER A 212 -4.90 -13.40 20.74
CA SER A 212 -3.93 -12.29 20.79
C SER A 212 -2.71 -12.59 21.67
N ARG A 213 -2.84 -13.38 22.74
CA ARG A 213 -1.73 -13.70 23.63
C ARG A 213 -0.54 -14.38 22.93
N PRO A 214 -0.71 -15.47 22.15
CA PRO A 214 0.42 -16.10 21.44
C PRO A 214 1.07 -15.15 20.43
N ILE A 215 0.27 -14.24 19.83
CA ILE A 215 0.77 -13.22 18.90
C ILE A 215 1.63 -12.21 19.65
N ASN A 216 1.14 -11.68 20.79
CA ASN A 216 1.87 -10.71 21.60
C ASN A 216 3.20 -11.26 22.11
N GLU A 217 3.22 -12.50 22.56
CA GLU A 217 4.43 -13.19 23.05
C GLU A 217 5.49 -13.36 21.96
N ARG A 218 5.08 -13.38 20.67
CA ARG A 218 5.98 -13.50 19.53
C ARG A 218 6.49 -12.17 18.99
N ILE A 219 5.85 -11.04 19.28
CA ILE A 219 6.30 -9.73 18.82
C ILE A 219 7.40 -9.20 19.73
N PRO A 220 8.68 -9.07 19.29
CA PRO A 220 9.76 -8.56 20.14
C PRO A 220 9.53 -7.16 20.70
N MET A 221 8.86 -6.28 19.94
CA MET A 221 8.51 -4.93 20.41
C MET A 221 7.40 -4.92 21.48
N GLY A 222 6.79 -6.06 21.81
CA GLY A 222 5.78 -6.21 22.87
C GLY A 222 4.45 -5.52 22.61
N ARG A 223 4.20 -5.04 21.40
CA ARG A 223 2.94 -4.41 21.00
C ARG A 223 2.57 -4.71 19.55
N TRP A 224 1.30 -4.63 19.26
CA TRP A 224 0.85 -4.53 17.87
C TRP A 224 1.23 -3.16 17.29
N GLY A 225 1.42 -3.11 15.99
CA GLY A 225 1.62 -1.84 15.30
C GLY A 225 0.32 -1.05 15.18
N ASN A 226 0.47 0.23 14.85
CA ASN A 226 -0.62 1.14 14.50
C ASN A 226 -0.44 1.61 13.04
N PRO A 227 -1.48 2.17 12.40
CA PRO A 227 -1.37 2.76 11.08
C PRO A 227 -0.23 3.78 10.94
N ASP A 228 0.03 4.56 11.97
CA ASP A 228 1.08 5.60 11.99
C ASP A 228 2.50 5.00 11.93
N ASP A 229 2.70 3.75 12.34
CA ASP A 229 3.99 3.06 12.20
C ASP A 229 4.41 2.88 10.71
N PHE A 230 3.49 3.13 9.78
CA PHE A 230 3.73 3.03 8.33
C PHE A 230 4.08 4.35 7.66
N GLU A 231 3.90 5.50 8.31
CA GLU A 231 4.13 6.82 7.71
C GLU A 231 5.57 6.97 7.22
N GLY A 232 6.56 6.68 8.06
CA GLY A 232 7.97 6.86 7.73
C GLY A 232 8.45 5.98 6.58
N ILE A 233 8.05 4.70 6.58
CA ILE A 233 8.43 3.78 5.51
C ILE A 233 7.70 4.09 4.19
N ALA A 234 6.48 4.63 4.24
CA ALA A 234 5.77 5.10 3.06
C ALA A 234 6.53 6.24 2.38
N VAL A 235 6.91 7.25 3.14
CA VAL A 235 7.71 8.38 2.64
C VAL A 235 9.04 7.92 2.08
N PHE A 236 9.75 7.03 2.79
CA PHE A 236 11.02 6.48 2.32
C PHE A 236 10.88 5.80 0.95
N LEU A 237 9.92 4.87 0.80
CA LEU A 237 9.73 4.13 -0.45
C LEU A 237 9.18 4.99 -1.59
N ALA A 238 8.41 6.03 -1.30
CA ALA A 238 7.87 6.97 -2.26
C ALA A 238 8.88 8.01 -2.75
N SER A 239 9.94 8.25 -2.02
CA SER A 239 10.89 9.35 -2.24
C SER A 239 12.16 8.94 -3.01
N GLN A 240 13.02 9.92 -3.28
CA GLN A 240 14.34 9.69 -3.90
C GLN A 240 15.27 8.87 -3.00
N ALA A 241 15.03 8.85 -1.69
CA ALA A 241 15.85 8.09 -0.72
C ALA A 241 15.88 6.58 -1.01
N SER A 242 14.92 6.07 -1.80
CA SER A 242 14.82 4.65 -2.18
C SER A 242 15.07 4.39 -3.68
N ASP A 243 15.73 5.28 -4.41
CA ASP A 243 15.89 5.17 -5.87
C ASP A 243 16.69 3.94 -6.34
N TYR A 244 17.45 3.32 -5.45
CA TYR A 244 18.20 2.07 -5.76
C TYR A 244 17.62 0.84 -5.07
N ILE A 245 16.35 0.93 -4.60
CA ILE A 245 15.64 -0.18 -3.96
C ILE A 245 14.46 -0.58 -4.85
N THR A 246 14.50 -1.80 -5.38
CA THR A 246 13.42 -2.42 -6.15
C THR A 246 13.37 -3.93 -5.92
N GLY A 247 12.19 -4.55 -5.98
CA GLY A 247 11.96 -5.97 -5.73
C GLY A 247 12.02 -6.38 -4.26
N ALA A 248 12.18 -5.45 -3.34
CA ALA A 248 12.26 -5.72 -1.92
C ALA A 248 10.87 -5.91 -1.30
N MET A 249 10.79 -6.82 -0.31
CA MET A 249 9.70 -6.89 0.65
C MET A 249 10.23 -6.45 2.02
N ILE A 250 9.65 -5.39 2.58
CA ILE A 250 10.12 -4.79 3.83
C ILE A 250 9.11 -5.09 4.94
N PRO A 251 9.49 -5.91 5.95
CA PRO A 251 8.65 -6.15 7.12
C PRO A 251 8.45 -4.88 7.96
N VAL A 252 7.21 -4.64 8.37
CA VAL A 252 6.82 -3.62 9.35
C VAL A 252 5.99 -4.34 10.41
N ASP A 253 6.65 -5.07 11.30
CA ASP A 253 6.04 -6.13 12.09
C ASP A 253 6.50 -6.21 13.55
N GLY A 254 7.23 -5.21 14.03
CA GLY A 254 7.77 -5.19 15.40
C GLY A 254 8.74 -6.34 15.70
N GLY A 255 9.35 -6.95 14.66
CA GLY A 255 10.27 -8.07 14.77
C GLY A 255 9.62 -9.45 14.77
N TYR A 256 8.33 -9.55 14.49
CA TYR A 256 7.59 -10.83 14.48
C TYR A 256 8.22 -11.90 13.58
N THR A 257 8.70 -11.53 12.39
CA THR A 257 9.32 -12.47 11.45
C THR A 257 10.81 -12.75 11.70
N ALA A 258 11.44 -11.97 12.56
CA ALA A 258 12.84 -12.17 12.92
C ALA A 258 13.05 -13.26 14.00
N ARG A 259 11.95 -13.85 14.53
CA ARG A 259 11.95 -14.78 15.65
C ARG A 259 11.25 -16.11 15.35
#